data_3f20c57d226b5b22477742caaeca4b42
#
_entry.id   3f20c57d226b5b22477742caaeca4b42
#
_cell.length_a   1.000
_cell.length_b   1.000
_cell.length_c   1.000
_cell.angle_alpha   90.00
_cell.angle_beta   90.00
_cell.angle_gamma   90.00
#
_symmetry.space_group_name_H-M   'P 1'
#
loop_
_entity.id
_entity.type
_entity.pdbx_description
1 polymer ?
#
loop_
_entity_poly.entity_id
_entity_poly.type
_entity_poly.pdbx_seq_one_letter_code
_entity_poly.pdbx_strand_id
1 'polypeptide(L)'
;MNKRFQWPVLPIVAGLASGLLTGCGTDSGDSGSGGSSVVMGMSDDVLATDPASGYDPGSWLLFNNVFQSLLSFPKGGTEPEPDAAQKCEFTDTRTQVFTCTLKDGLKFSNGDALTSKDVKFSFDRTLKINDDAGPAIMFPMLEKVETPDAKTVVFKLNTPDATFPSKIASGAGSIVDHTQYDADGLRKDGKAVGSGPYKLDSFDDDQAVFSVNENYKGTAETHNSGVTLKFFHGDQAALKTALTDKKVDLAYRGLTAGDITDIENASPDSGVEVVEGTSAEVQHLVFNMKDPVAGKVGVRKAIAYLLDREALIHDVYQGTATPLYSIIPAGIAGHNTAFFDTYGAEPSRAKAATALADDNITGKVKLTLWSTPSRYGPATDQELRTIAKQLNASGLFAADVKSVPFGRYEKDIAAGKYGVYVKGWVPDYPDADNFTAPFFGKGNVLNNNYSNSKITGTLIPETAAQPDRSATDDHFGTLQDIVADDVPVLPVWQAKQYAVVRDDVYGLEYCLDASTVFRFWELSKG
;
A
#
# COMPACT_ATOMS: atom_id res chain seq x y z
N MET A 1 -21.34 43.56 -30.47
CA MET A 1 -20.39 44.28 -31.36
C MET A 1 -19.23 43.34 -31.63
N ASN A 2 -19.21 42.84 -32.88
CA ASN A 2 -18.19 41.90 -33.38
C ASN A 2 -16.87 42.60 -33.68
N LYS A 3 -15.75 42.00 -33.33
CA LYS A 3 -14.48 42.19 -34.06
C LYS A 3 -13.78 40.86 -34.21
N ARG A 4 -13.85 40.32 -35.42
CA ARG A 4 -13.00 39.27 -35.98
C ARG A 4 -11.60 39.87 -36.23
N PHE A 5 -10.52 39.14 -35.89
CA PHE A 5 -9.18 39.41 -36.37
C PHE A 5 -8.74 38.26 -37.31
N GLN A 6 -8.34 38.64 -38.53
CA GLN A 6 -7.89 37.76 -39.60
C GLN A 6 -6.38 37.61 -39.55
N TRP A 7 -5.90 36.42 -39.83
CA TRP A 7 -4.50 36.10 -40.05
C TRP A 7 -4.11 36.32 -41.49
N PRO A 8 -2.85 36.74 -41.79
CA PRO A 8 -2.30 36.68 -43.15
C PRO A 8 -1.44 35.43 -43.33
N VAL A 9 -1.68 34.75 -44.42
CA VAL A 9 -0.91 33.66 -45.02
C VAL A 9 0.22 34.28 -45.85
N LEU A 10 1.45 33.75 -45.78
CA LEU A 10 2.52 33.99 -46.75
C LEU A 10 3.31 32.70 -47.05
N PRO A 11 3.86 32.54 -48.27
CA PRO A 11 3.99 31.24 -48.92
C PRO A 11 5.36 30.57 -48.83
N ILE A 12 5.32 29.27 -49.10
CA ILE A 12 6.39 28.33 -49.22
C ILE A 12 7.32 28.64 -50.41
N VAL A 13 8.62 28.59 -50.23
CA VAL A 13 9.60 28.39 -51.33
C VAL A 13 10.37 27.10 -51.08
N ALA A 14 10.24 26.18 -52.03
CA ALA A 14 10.97 24.93 -52.09
C ALA A 14 12.38 25.14 -52.62
N GLY A 15 13.36 24.53 -52.00
CA GLY A 15 14.74 24.45 -52.48
C GLY A 15 15.28 23.03 -52.29
N LEU A 16 15.33 22.27 -53.40
CA LEU A 16 16.03 20.99 -53.50
C LEU A 16 17.55 21.23 -53.58
N ALA A 17 18.32 20.56 -52.74
CA ALA A 17 19.74 20.31 -53.03
C ALA A 17 20.14 18.91 -52.52
N SER A 18 20.40 18.04 -53.46
CA SER A 18 20.96 16.70 -53.27
C SER A 18 22.45 16.78 -52.88
N GLY A 19 22.82 16.02 -51.86
CA GLY A 19 24.23 15.83 -51.49
C GLY A 19 24.42 14.44 -50.88
N LEU A 20 24.85 13.49 -51.68
CA LEU A 20 25.40 12.19 -51.29
C LEU A 20 26.76 12.38 -50.60
N LEU A 21 26.87 11.98 -49.35
CA LEU A 21 28.15 11.69 -48.71
C LEU A 21 28.04 10.39 -47.94
N THR A 22 28.60 9.34 -48.48
CA THR A 22 28.94 8.07 -47.85
C THR A 22 30.02 8.35 -46.78
N GLY A 23 29.66 8.14 -45.53
CA GLY A 23 30.60 8.11 -44.40
C GLY A 23 30.46 6.78 -43.68
N CYS A 24 31.43 5.87 -43.86
CA CYS A 24 31.63 4.75 -42.96
C CYS A 24 31.98 5.28 -41.57
N GLY A 25 31.05 5.16 -40.63
CA GLY A 25 31.30 5.34 -39.22
C GLY A 25 31.41 3.97 -38.58
N THR A 26 32.56 3.68 -38.04
CA THR A 26 32.90 2.51 -37.23
C THR A 26 31.94 2.41 -36.07
N ASP A 27 31.26 1.30 -36.02
CA ASP A 27 30.45 0.82 -34.88
C ASP A 27 31.41 0.58 -33.71
N SER A 28 31.47 1.53 -32.79
CA SER A 28 32.12 1.33 -31.49
C SER A 28 31.07 0.68 -30.62
N GLY A 29 31.11 -0.63 -30.52
CA GLY A 29 30.30 -1.37 -29.58
C GLY A 29 30.55 -0.87 -28.16
N ASP A 30 29.64 -0.07 -27.67
CA ASP A 30 29.50 0.20 -26.23
C ASP A 30 28.77 -1.02 -25.62
N SER A 31 29.54 -1.93 -25.05
CA SER A 31 29.03 -3.04 -24.27
C SER A 31 28.68 -2.54 -22.84
N GLY A 32 27.74 -1.62 -22.75
CA GLY A 32 27.02 -1.31 -21.55
C GLY A 32 25.89 -2.33 -21.39
N SER A 33 25.94 -3.15 -20.36
CA SER A 33 24.89 -4.12 -19.98
C SER A 33 23.69 -3.42 -19.36
N GLY A 34 23.10 -2.44 -20.03
CA GLY A 34 21.87 -1.79 -19.63
C GLY A 34 20.75 -2.22 -20.59
N GLY A 35 19.77 -2.98 -20.12
CA GLY A 35 18.55 -3.31 -20.88
C GLY A 35 17.82 -2.06 -21.35
N SER A 36 16.79 -2.23 -22.19
CA SER A 36 15.93 -1.12 -22.66
C SER A 36 15.19 -0.43 -21.52
N SER A 37 14.77 0.82 -21.70
CA SER A 37 13.90 1.52 -20.77
C SER A 37 12.49 0.91 -20.76
N VAL A 38 11.83 0.89 -19.60
CA VAL A 38 10.47 0.37 -19.42
C VAL A 38 9.49 1.53 -19.25
N VAL A 39 8.35 1.49 -19.96
CA VAL A 39 7.26 2.46 -19.81
C VAL A 39 6.12 1.82 -19.02
N MET A 40 5.89 2.29 -17.83
CA MET A 40 4.85 1.81 -16.91
C MET A 40 3.67 2.79 -16.91
N GLY A 41 2.44 2.26 -16.96
CA GLY A 41 1.21 3.04 -16.74
C GLY A 41 0.60 2.70 -15.39
N MET A 42 0.10 3.72 -14.68
CA MET A 42 -0.56 3.58 -13.38
C MET A 42 -1.76 4.53 -13.29
N SER A 43 -2.86 4.09 -12.66
CA SER A 43 -4.02 4.98 -12.45
C SER A 43 -3.87 5.87 -11.21
N ASP A 44 -3.08 5.44 -10.24
CA ASP A 44 -2.78 6.24 -9.05
C ASP A 44 -1.84 7.40 -9.40
N ASP A 45 -1.94 8.48 -8.63
CA ASP A 45 -1.04 9.62 -8.75
C ASP A 45 0.11 9.51 -7.75
N VAL A 46 1.25 10.12 -8.07
CA VAL A 46 2.32 10.43 -7.11
C VAL A 46 2.01 11.80 -6.52
N LEU A 47 1.57 11.84 -5.27
CA LEU A 47 1.10 13.08 -4.64
C LEU A 47 2.26 13.95 -4.13
N ALA A 48 3.42 13.36 -3.84
CA ALA A 48 4.59 14.07 -3.34
C ALA A 48 5.90 13.46 -3.86
N THR A 49 6.89 14.33 -4.12
CA THR A 49 8.29 13.93 -4.35
C THR A 49 9.17 14.14 -3.11
N ASP A 50 8.61 14.71 -2.04
CA ASP A 50 9.26 14.93 -0.75
C ASP A 50 8.79 13.88 0.26
N PRO A 51 9.68 13.02 0.80
CA PRO A 51 9.30 11.97 1.74
C PRO A 51 8.62 12.46 3.03
N ALA A 52 8.82 13.70 3.43
CA ALA A 52 8.17 14.25 4.62
C ALA A 52 6.67 14.55 4.42
N SER A 53 6.15 14.50 3.16
CA SER A 53 4.73 14.75 2.83
C SER A 53 4.03 13.54 2.20
N GLY A 54 4.74 12.58 1.61
CA GLY A 54 4.13 11.44 0.93
C GLY A 54 3.80 10.28 1.89
N TYR A 55 2.50 10.03 2.14
CA TYR A 55 2.01 8.84 2.84
C TYR A 55 0.87 8.23 2.04
N ASP A 56 1.20 7.81 0.83
CA ASP A 56 0.29 7.18 -0.12
C ASP A 56 1.06 6.20 -1.02
N PRO A 57 0.37 5.20 -1.63
CA PRO A 57 1.01 4.16 -2.43
C PRO A 57 1.78 4.68 -3.64
N GLY A 58 1.29 5.73 -4.32
CA GLY A 58 1.94 6.31 -5.49
C GLY A 58 3.25 7.01 -5.14
N SER A 59 3.24 7.85 -4.08
CA SER A 59 4.46 8.51 -3.58
C SER A 59 5.47 7.48 -3.07
N TRP A 60 5.03 6.43 -2.38
CA TRP A 60 5.93 5.37 -1.89
C TRP A 60 6.54 4.53 -3.01
N LEU A 61 5.81 4.35 -4.11
CA LEU A 61 6.39 3.71 -5.31
C LEU A 61 7.59 4.52 -5.81
N LEU A 62 7.49 5.85 -5.87
CA LEU A 62 8.62 6.71 -6.20
C LEU A 62 9.72 6.63 -5.12
N PHE A 63 9.33 6.72 -3.84
CA PHE A 63 10.32 6.78 -2.75
C PHE A 63 11.17 5.52 -2.66
N ASN A 64 10.58 4.34 -2.77
CA ASN A 64 11.27 3.05 -2.72
C ASN A 64 12.30 2.87 -3.86
N ASN A 65 12.18 3.61 -4.95
CA ASN A 65 13.09 3.54 -6.09
C ASN A 65 14.14 4.66 -6.11
N VAL A 66 13.82 5.84 -5.54
CA VAL A 66 14.69 7.04 -5.58
C VAL A 66 15.49 7.23 -4.31
N PHE A 67 14.94 6.85 -3.16
CA PHE A 67 15.62 6.99 -1.87
C PHE A 67 16.06 5.62 -1.34
N GLN A 68 17.11 5.59 -0.55
CA GLN A 68 17.40 4.46 0.34
C GLN A 68 16.80 4.72 1.70
N SER A 69 16.41 3.62 2.34
CA SER A 69 16.24 3.54 3.79
C SER A 69 17.41 2.78 4.40
N LEU A 70 17.50 2.73 5.73
CA LEU A 70 18.53 1.92 6.41
C LEU A 70 18.34 0.44 6.14
N LEU A 71 17.09 0.01 6.08
CA LEU A 71 16.65 -1.35 5.79
C LEU A 71 15.72 -1.34 4.57
N SER A 72 15.53 -2.49 3.92
CA SER A 72 14.55 -2.69 2.83
C SER A 72 13.93 -4.08 2.93
N PHE A 73 12.75 -4.26 2.32
CA PHE A 73 12.15 -5.59 2.20
C PHE A 73 12.71 -6.32 0.98
N PRO A 74 13.30 -7.52 1.15
CA PRO A 74 13.74 -8.35 0.03
C PRO A 74 12.54 -8.83 -0.79
N LYS A 75 12.77 -9.23 -2.04
CA LYS A 75 11.71 -9.77 -2.90
C LYS A 75 11.12 -11.05 -2.29
N GLY A 76 9.79 -11.05 -2.18
CA GLY A 76 9.04 -12.16 -1.59
C GLY A 76 9.18 -12.29 -0.07
N GLY A 77 9.91 -11.36 0.60
CA GLY A 77 10.12 -11.38 2.04
C GLY A 77 9.29 -10.32 2.77
N THR A 78 8.99 -10.62 4.04
CA THR A 78 8.27 -9.72 4.95
C THR A 78 9.16 -9.21 6.10
N GLU A 79 10.36 -9.77 6.24
CA GLU A 79 11.36 -9.32 7.22
C GLU A 79 12.33 -8.33 6.57
N PRO A 80 12.57 -7.15 7.18
CA PRO A 80 13.46 -6.15 6.61
C PRO A 80 14.93 -6.55 6.75
N GLU A 81 15.70 -6.35 5.68
CA GLU A 81 17.14 -6.61 5.59
C GLU A 81 17.94 -5.31 5.41
N PRO A 82 19.26 -5.30 5.75
CA PRO A 82 20.10 -4.12 5.58
C PRO A 82 20.21 -3.63 4.14
N ASP A 83 19.87 -2.31 3.88
CA ASP A 83 20.09 -1.65 2.58
C ASP A 83 21.20 -0.57 2.70
N ALA A 84 20.92 0.66 3.14
CA ALA A 84 21.98 1.64 3.41
C ALA A 84 22.79 1.28 4.66
N ALA A 85 22.19 0.58 5.61
CA ALA A 85 22.90 0.02 6.75
C ALA A 85 23.70 -1.24 6.38
N GLN A 86 24.81 -1.44 7.03
CA GLN A 86 25.53 -2.73 7.06
C GLN A 86 24.90 -3.68 8.08
N LYS A 87 24.40 -3.14 9.19
CA LYS A 87 23.78 -3.87 10.29
C LYS A 87 22.86 -2.93 11.05
N CYS A 88 21.72 -3.47 11.51
CA CYS A 88 20.84 -2.84 12.47
C CYS A 88 20.39 -3.87 13.52
N GLU A 89 20.25 -3.45 14.78
CA GLU A 89 19.75 -4.33 15.84
C GLU A 89 19.23 -3.52 17.04
N PHE A 90 18.31 -4.10 17.81
CA PHE A 90 18.02 -3.60 19.15
C PHE A 90 19.20 -3.90 20.08
N THR A 91 19.69 -2.87 20.74
CA THR A 91 20.87 -2.96 21.63
C THR A 91 20.50 -2.96 23.11
N ASP A 92 19.20 -2.94 23.40
CA ASP A 92 18.68 -3.08 24.76
C ASP A 92 17.63 -4.21 24.84
N THR A 93 17.32 -4.64 26.07
CA THR A 93 16.34 -5.72 26.34
C THR A 93 14.88 -5.24 26.36
N ARG A 94 14.64 -3.93 26.18
CA ARG A 94 13.30 -3.33 26.23
C ARG A 94 12.76 -2.96 24.86
N THR A 95 13.51 -3.24 23.77
CA THR A 95 13.13 -2.91 22.40
C THR A 95 12.89 -1.40 22.23
N GLN A 96 13.76 -0.58 22.89
CA GLN A 96 13.66 0.89 22.89
C GLN A 96 14.92 1.58 22.37
N VAL A 97 16.00 0.83 22.10
CA VAL A 97 17.24 1.37 21.53
C VAL A 97 17.61 0.58 20.29
N PHE A 98 17.33 1.16 19.12
CA PHE A 98 17.67 0.55 17.84
C PHE A 98 18.89 1.23 17.24
N THR A 99 19.94 0.45 16.94
CA THR A 99 21.23 0.96 16.47
C THR A 99 21.55 0.40 15.09
N CYS A 100 21.91 1.29 14.17
CA CYS A 100 22.36 0.94 12.82
C CYS A 100 23.78 1.44 12.56
N THR A 101 24.55 0.69 11.78
CA THR A 101 25.84 1.12 11.23
C THR A 101 25.74 1.20 9.72
N LEU A 102 26.07 2.34 9.12
CA LEU A 102 26.03 2.57 7.67
C LEU A 102 27.14 1.81 6.92
N LYS A 103 26.85 1.40 5.70
CA LYS A 103 27.84 0.90 4.73
C LYS A 103 28.87 1.98 4.38
N ASP A 104 30.02 1.55 3.86
CA ASP A 104 31.09 2.46 3.44
C ASP A 104 30.81 3.09 2.07
N GLY A 105 31.09 4.39 1.97
CA GLY A 105 31.11 5.12 0.70
C GLY A 105 29.77 5.29 0.03
N LEU A 106 28.68 5.35 0.82
CA LEU A 106 27.35 5.70 0.36
C LEU A 106 27.32 7.12 -0.21
N LYS A 107 26.55 7.33 -1.27
CA LYS A 107 26.40 8.61 -1.94
C LYS A 107 24.97 8.84 -2.39
N PHE A 108 24.56 10.08 -2.37
CA PHE A 108 23.37 10.54 -3.07
C PHE A 108 23.59 10.61 -4.59
N SER A 109 22.50 10.72 -5.34
CA SER A 109 22.53 10.81 -6.80
C SER A 109 23.29 12.04 -7.33
N ASN A 110 23.39 13.10 -6.54
CA ASN A 110 24.19 14.30 -6.85
C ASN A 110 25.71 14.13 -6.55
N GLY A 111 26.12 13.00 -5.98
CA GLY A 111 27.50 12.68 -5.63
C GLY A 111 27.92 13.02 -4.20
N ASP A 112 27.08 13.72 -3.43
CA ASP A 112 27.33 14.05 -2.03
C ASP A 112 27.36 12.78 -1.17
N ALA A 113 28.17 12.76 -0.11
CA ALA A 113 28.30 11.62 0.78
C ALA A 113 27.07 11.50 1.69
N LEU A 114 26.49 10.28 1.75
CA LEU A 114 25.46 9.95 2.73
C LEU A 114 26.12 9.51 4.03
N THR A 115 25.74 10.14 5.14
CA THR A 115 26.28 9.91 6.49
C THR A 115 25.14 9.75 7.51
N SER A 116 25.50 9.40 8.75
CA SER A 116 24.54 9.35 9.86
C SER A 116 23.82 10.69 10.10
N LYS A 117 24.43 11.82 9.72
CA LYS A 117 23.83 13.15 9.82
C LYS A 117 22.60 13.28 8.91
N ASP A 118 22.65 12.68 7.71
CA ASP A 118 21.53 12.71 6.76
C ASP A 118 20.37 11.88 7.27
N VAL A 119 20.65 10.72 7.86
CA VAL A 119 19.64 9.89 8.51
C VAL A 119 18.95 10.65 9.63
N LYS A 120 19.73 11.23 10.56
CA LYS A 120 19.17 12.03 11.65
C LYS A 120 18.33 13.19 11.12
N PHE A 121 18.86 13.93 10.14
CA PHE A 121 18.14 15.04 9.51
C PHE A 121 16.79 14.62 8.94
N SER A 122 16.74 13.48 8.24
CA SER A 122 15.53 12.99 7.59
C SER A 122 14.42 12.73 8.61
N PHE A 123 14.71 11.99 9.68
CA PHE A 123 13.73 11.70 10.73
C PHE A 123 13.35 12.94 11.55
N ASP A 124 14.32 13.75 11.98
CA ASP A 124 14.05 15.00 12.72
C ASP A 124 13.17 15.95 11.88
N ARG A 125 13.46 16.07 10.58
CA ARG A 125 12.71 16.87 9.63
C ARG A 125 11.27 16.38 9.46
N THR A 126 11.08 15.11 9.21
CA THR A 126 9.74 14.49 9.05
C THR A 126 8.88 14.74 10.29
N LEU A 127 9.43 14.50 11.48
CA LEU A 127 8.72 14.75 12.74
C LEU A 127 8.47 16.25 13.01
N LYS A 128 9.39 17.13 12.61
CA LYS A 128 9.26 18.57 12.82
C LYS A 128 8.21 19.19 11.89
N ILE A 129 8.23 18.83 10.61
CA ILE A 129 7.24 19.28 9.63
C ILE A 129 5.87 18.76 10.00
N ASN A 130 5.78 17.47 10.35
CA ASN A 130 4.55 16.78 10.75
C ASN A 130 3.38 17.12 9.82
N ASP A 131 3.61 16.94 8.52
CA ASP A 131 2.60 17.20 7.48
C ASP A 131 1.41 16.24 7.63
N ASP A 132 0.19 16.75 7.45
CA ASP A 132 -1.04 15.94 7.59
C ASP A 132 -1.12 14.80 6.56
N ALA A 133 -0.43 14.93 5.42
CA ALA A 133 -0.30 13.90 4.38
C ALA A 133 1.05 13.17 4.45
N GLY A 134 1.83 13.35 5.52
CA GLY A 134 3.16 12.80 5.69
C GLY A 134 3.23 11.61 6.65
N PRO A 135 4.36 10.88 6.64
CA PRO A 135 4.52 9.64 7.40
C PRO A 135 4.91 9.84 8.88
N ALA A 136 4.93 11.07 9.41
CA ALA A 136 5.26 11.34 10.82
C ALA A 136 4.40 10.54 11.80
N ILE A 137 3.14 10.24 11.41
CA ILE A 137 2.20 9.43 12.18
C ILE A 137 2.71 7.99 12.45
N MET A 138 3.65 7.49 11.68
CA MET A 138 4.25 6.16 11.87
C MET A 138 5.28 6.11 13.00
N PHE A 139 5.75 7.27 13.47
CA PHE A 139 6.84 7.39 14.44
C PHE A 139 6.47 8.05 15.79
N PRO A 140 5.27 7.84 16.35
CA PRO A 140 4.90 8.47 17.63
C PRO A 140 5.75 7.98 18.81
N MET A 141 6.42 6.81 18.66
CA MET A 141 7.32 6.24 19.64
C MET A 141 8.75 6.80 19.57
N LEU A 142 9.14 7.47 18.47
CA LEU A 142 10.49 7.97 18.29
C LEU A 142 10.73 9.21 19.16
N GLU A 143 11.59 9.07 20.17
CA GLU A 143 11.95 10.17 21.07
C GLU A 143 13.05 11.04 20.45
N LYS A 144 14.13 10.41 19.92
CA LYS A 144 15.26 11.10 19.32
C LYS A 144 16.14 10.19 18.48
N VAL A 145 16.89 10.79 17.57
CA VAL A 145 17.96 10.15 16.80
C VAL A 145 19.31 10.73 17.22
N GLU A 146 20.25 9.87 17.58
CA GLU A 146 21.63 10.23 17.94
C GLU A 146 22.61 9.72 16.89
N THR A 147 23.66 10.49 16.61
CA THR A 147 24.70 10.15 15.64
C THR A 147 26.08 10.37 16.28
N PRO A 148 26.57 9.39 17.06
CA PRO A 148 27.82 9.53 17.79
C PRO A 148 29.04 9.68 16.87
N ASP A 149 28.95 9.19 15.64
CA ASP A 149 29.96 9.30 14.60
C ASP A 149 29.30 9.33 13.20
N ALA A 150 30.07 9.42 12.13
CA ALA A 150 29.57 9.56 10.77
C ALA A 150 28.84 8.33 10.21
N LYS A 151 28.89 7.19 10.88
CA LYS A 151 28.30 5.92 10.43
C LYS A 151 27.28 5.34 11.39
N THR A 152 27.32 5.70 12.66
CA THR A 152 26.46 5.13 13.69
C THR A 152 25.21 5.99 13.87
N VAL A 153 24.06 5.36 13.79
CA VAL A 153 22.74 5.96 14.05
C VAL A 153 22.08 5.20 15.19
N VAL A 154 21.64 5.93 16.21
CA VAL A 154 20.97 5.36 17.39
C VAL A 154 19.59 5.98 17.53
N PHE A 155 18.55 5.20 17.34
CA PHE A 155 17.17 5.60 17.59
C PHE A 155 16.79 5.28 19.02
N LYS A 156 16.27 6.27 19.74
CA LYS A 156 15.71 6.11 21.09
C LYS A 156 14.19 6.16 21.00
N LEU A 157 13.54 5.14 21.52
CA LEU A 157 12.08 5.03 21.55
C LEU A 157 11.56 5.26 22.96
N ASN A 158 10.47 6.02 23.10
CA ASN A 158 9.82 6.28 24.39
C ASN A 158 8.95 5.10 24.87
N THR A 159 8.55 4.20 23.95
CA THR A 159 7.85 2.95 24.21
C THR A 159 8.47 1.83 23.38
N PRO A 160 8.38 0.55 23.81
CA PRO A 160 8.81 -0.58 23.00
C PRO A 160 8.10 -0.59 21.64
N ASP A 161 8.87 -0.87 20.56
CA ASP A 161 8.31 -1.06 19.23
C ASP A 161 9.18 -2.02 18.42
N ALA A 162 8.83 -3.29 18.45
CA ALA A 162 9.51 -4.34 17.69
C ALA A 162 9.30 -4.21 16.17
N THR A 163 8.32 -3.43 15.73
CA THR A 163 8.05 -3.18 14.30
C THR A 163 8.81 -1.96 13.76
N PHE A 164 9.57 -1.27 14.60
CA PHE A 164 10.37 -0.11 14.19
C PHE A 164 11.29 -0.42 12.99
N PRO A 165 11.97 -1.59 12.91
CA PRO A 165 12.72 -1.98 11.71
C PRO A 165 11.88 -2.00 10.43
N SER A 166 10.66 -2.52 10.49
CA SER A 166 9.74 -2.58 9.35
C SER A 166 9.25 -1.19 8.94
N LYS A 167 9.00 -0.30 9.92
CA LYS A 167 8.61 1.10 9.65
C LYS A 167 9.71 1.86 8.92
N ILE A 168 10.97 1.70 9.33
CA ILE A 168 12.10 2.37 8.66
C ILE A 168 12.51 1.69 7.34
N ALA A 169 12.03 0.49 7.05
CA ALA A 169 12.23 -0.18 5.77
C ALA A 169 11.22 0.25 4.71
N SER A 170 10.15 0.94 5.11
CA SER A 170 9.12 1.48 4.21
C SER A 170 9.51 2.85 3.64
N GLY A 171 8.66 3.41 2.77
CA GLY A 171 8.83 4.77 2.25
C GLY A 171 8.97 5.86 3.33
N ALA A 172 8.46 5.60 4.54
CA ALA A 172 8.60 6.50 5.69
C ALA A 172 10.05 6.64 6.19
N GLY A 173 10.91 5.66 5.94
CA GLY A 173 12.32 5.67 6.32
C GLY A 173 13.26 6.29 5.29
N SER A 174 12.76 6.92 4.24
CA SER A 174 13.54 7.53 3.15
C SER A 174 14.57 8.54 3.67
N ILE A 175 15.82 8.37 3.26
CA ILE A 175 16.93 9.24 3.66
C ILE A 175 17.13 10.31 2.61
N VAL A 176 17.07 11.59 3.01
CA VAL A 176 17.28 12.76 2.15
C VAL A 176 18.63 13.45 2.45
N ASP A 177 19.21 14.08 1.45
CA ASP A 177 20.43 14.88 1.59
C ASP A 177 20.14 16.18 2.36
N HIS A 178 20.69 16.31 3.56
CA HIS A 178 20.48 17.46 4.45
C HIS A 178 20.95 18.79 3.85
N THR A 179 21.72 18.78 2.77
CA THR A 179 22.18 20.00 2.06
C THR A 179 21.19 20.45 0.98
N GLN A 180 20.27 19.57 0.57
CA GLN A 180 19.33 19.80 -0.54
C GLN A 180 17.88 20.01 -0.08
N TYR A 181 17.58 19.72 1.18
CA TYR A 181 16.23 19.82 1.73
C TYR A 181 16.19 20.82 2.88
N ASP A 182 15.09 21.59 2.92
CA ASP A 182 14.86 22.55 4.02
C ASP A 182 14.46 21.78 5.29
N ALA A 183 15.04 22.16 6.44
CA ALA A 183 14.74 21.50 7.71
C ALA A 183 13.29 21.72 8.19
N ASP A 184 12.64 22.80 7.74
CA ASP A 184 11.36 23.28 8.24
C ASP A 184 10.28 23.38 7.15
N GLY A 185 10.64 23.08 5.89
CA GLY A 185 9.77 23.24 4.75
C GLY A 185 9.76 22.03 3.82
N LEU A 186 8.60 21.81 3.18
CA LEU A 186 8.45 20.80 2.14
C LEU A 186 9.07 21.27 0.82
N ARG A 187 9.71 20.36 0.12
CA ARG A 187 10.12 20.55 -1.26
C ARG A 187 8.91 20.39 -2.20
N LYS A 188 8.69 21.41 -3.06
CA LYS A 188 7.51 21.47 -3.95
C LYS A 188 7.89 21.73 -5.42
N ASP A 189 9.17 21.54 -5.76
CA ASP A 189 9.67 21.81 -7.12
C ASP A 189 9.65 20.59 -8.04
N GLY A 190 9.02 19.48 -7.63
CA GLY A 190 8.95 18.23 -8.40
C GLY A 190 10.29 17.49 -8.49
N LYS A 191 11.30 17.88 -7.69
CA LYS A 191 12.61 17.20 -7.70
C LYS A 191 12.77 16.29 -6.50
N ALA A 192 13.63 15.30 -6.64
CA ALA A 192 14.08 14.43 -5.57
C ALA A 192 15.59 14.21 -5.67
N VAL A 193 16.27 14.25 -4.51
CA VAL A 193 17.69 13.89 -4.38
C VAL A 193 17.77 12.81 -3.34
N GLY A 194 17.85 11.58 -3.80
CA GLY A 194 17.95 10.38 -2.99
C GLY A 194 19.22 9.58 -3.30
N SER A 195 19.41 8.46 -2.63
CA SER A 195 20.53 7.53 -2.81
C SER A 195 20.08 6.14 -3.29
N GLY A 196 18.81 6.01 -3.71
CA GLY A 196 18.22 4.76 -4.20
C GLY A 196 18.79 4.30 -5.56
N PRO A 197 18.32 3.14 -6.06
CA PRO A 197 18.80 2.57 -7.32
C PRO A 197 18.51 3.44 -8.54
N TYR A 198 17.53 4.33 -8.48
CA TYR A 198 17.20 5.28 -9.54
C TYR A 198 17.28 6.72 -9.04
N LYS A 199 17.46 7.65 -9.96
CA LYS A 199 17.31 9.09 -9.77
C LYS A 199 16.09 9.58 -10.56
N LEU A 200 15.39 10.57 -10.02
CA LEU A 200 14.29 11.25 -10.68
C LEU A 200 14.84 12.32 -11.62
N ASP A 201 14.71 12.12 -12.92
CA ASP A 201 15.19 13.07 -13.93
C ASP A 201 14.17 14.18 -14.21
N SER A 202 12.87 13.84 -14.26
CA SER A 202 11.77 14.81 -14.37
C SER A 202 10.49 14.28 -13.73
N PHE A 203 9.65 15.22 -13.30
CA PHE A 203 8.33 14.97 -12.74
C PHE A 203 7.38 16.08 -13.17
N ASP A 204 6.25 15.71 -13.76
CA ASP A 204 5.17 16.62 -14.13
C ASP A 204 3.80 15.94 -13.87
N ASP A 205 2.71 16.60 -14.25
CA ASP A 205 1.35 16.08 -14.00
C ASP A 205 1.05 14.78 -14.76
N ASP A 206 1.74 14.52 -15.88
CA ASP A 206 1.46 13.37 -16.75
C ASP A 206 2.43 12.19 -16.52
N GLN A 207 3.66 12.46 -16.03
CA GLN A 207 4.68 11.42 -15.91
C GLN A 207 5.82 11.75 -14.94
N ALA A 208 6.52 10.67 -14.52
CA ALA A 208 7.81 10.74 -13.87
C ALA A 208 8.83 9.93 -14.67
N VAL A 209 10.04 10.47 -14.89
CA VAL A 209 11.11 9.80 -15.64
C VAL A 209 12.27 9.49 -14.70
N PHE A 210 12.73 8.25 -14.75
CA PHE A 210 13.78 7.73 -13.89
C PHE A 210 14.91 7.14 -14.72
N SER A 211 16.14 7.43 -14.32
CA SER A 211 17.34 6.76 -14.84
C SER A 211 18.13 6.10 -13.72
N VAL A 212 18.95 5.12 -14.06
CA VAL A 212 19.78 4.39 -13.08
C VAL A 212 20.71 5.36 -12.34
N ASN A 213 20.82 5.17 -11.04
CA ASN A 213 21.73 5.93 -10.18
C ASN A 213 23.08 5.19 -10.08
N GLU A 214 24.07 5.63 -10.81
CA GLU A 214 25.42 5.03 -10.82
C GLU A 214 26.15 5.14 -9.45
N ASN A 215 25.68 6.01 -8.56
CA ASN A 215 26.23 6.16 -7.20
C ASN A 215 25.61 5.19 -6.19
N TYR A 216 24.56 4.45 -6.57
CA TYR A 216 23.87 3.53 -5.67
C TYR A 216 24.79 2.43 -5.12
N LYS A 217 24.68 2.17 -3.84
CA LYS A 217 25.39 1.10 -3.13
C LYS A 217 24.46 0.39 -2.15
N GLY A 218 23.57 -0.40 -2.67
CA GLY A 218 22.62 -1.19 -1.90
C GLY A 218 22.59 -2.64 -2.39
N THR A 219 21.43 -3.27 -2.23
CA THR A 219 21.20 -4.68 -2.59
C THR A 219 20.51 -4.85 -3.93
N ALA A 220 19.95 -3.79 -4.52
CA ALA A 220 19.25 -3.85 -5.81
C ALA A 220 20.25 -3.92 -6.99
N GLU A 221 19.96 -4.82 -7.92
CA GLU A 221 20.69 -4.95 -9.20
C GLU A 221 19.73 -4.52 -10.32
N THR A 222 20.07 -3.46 -11.05
CA THR A 222 19.19 -2.90 -12.08
C THR A 222 19.29 -3.71 -13.38
N HIS A 223 18.14 -4.12 -13.94
CA HIS A 223 18.03 -4.90 -15.19
C HIS A 223 17.49 -4.09 -16.37
N ASN A 224 17.30 -2.78 -16.22
CA ASN A 224 16.89 -1.85 -17.26
C ASN A 224 17.69 -0.55 -17.18
N SER A 225 17.61 0.29 -18.21
CA SER A 225 18.31 1.58 -18.26
C SER A 225 17.54 2.73 -17.60
N GLY A 226 16.28 2.51 -17.23
CA GLY A 226 15.41 3.50 -16.62
C GLY A 226 13.94 3.14 -16.77
N VAL A 227 13.09 3.91 -16.11
CA VAL A 227 11.63 3.73 -16.14
C VAL A 227 10.96 5.07 -16.43
N THR A 228 9.93 5.06 -17.28
CA THR A 228 9.00 6.19 -17.40
C THR A 228 7.65 5.76 -16.81
N LEU A 229 7.23 6.38 -15.72
CA LEU A 229 5.95 6.15 -15.10
C LEU A 229 4.94 7.18 -15.62
N LYS A 230 3.87 6.73 -16.28
CA LYS A 230 2.78 7.56 -16.80
C LYS A 230 1.57 7.52 -15.90
N PHE A 231 0.99 8.67 -15.59
CA PHE A 231 -0.18 8.81 -14.75
C PHE A 231 -1.45 8.86 -15.59
N PHE A 232 -2.47 8.13 -15.16
CA PHE A 232 -3.78 8.06 -15.83
C PHE A 232 -4.92 8.63 -14.97
N HIS A 233 -4.62 9.18 -13.77
CA HIS A 233 -5.55 9.94 -12.92
C HIS A 233 -6.90 9.25 -12.68
N GLY A 234 -6.88 7.94 -12.45
CA GLY A 234 -8.09 7.13 -12.28
C GLY A 234 -8.83 6.76 -13.58
N ASP A 235 -8.35 7.18 -14.76
CA ASP A 235 -8.94 6.80 -16.05
C ASP A 235 -8.45 5.40 -16.48
N GLN A 236 -9.16 4.38 -15.99
CA GLN A 236 -8.88 2.97 -16.25
C GLN A 236 -9.02 2.62 -17.75
N ALA A 237 -9.94 3.25 -18.46
CA ALA A 237 -10.16 3.00 -19.88
C ALA A 237 -9.00 3.55 -20.72
N ALA A 238 -8.47 4.73 -20.36
CA ALA A 238 -7.28 5.29 -21.00
C ALA A 238 -6.04 4.41 -20.74
N LEU A 239 -5.87 3.90 -19.51
CA LEU A 239 -4.78 2.98 -19.17
C LEU A 239 -4.85 1.69 -19.99
N LYS A 240 -6.02 1.03 -20.07
CA LYS A 240 -6.24 -0.16 -20.91
C LYS A 240 -5.92 0.13 -22.38
N THR A 241 -6.38 1.28 -22.89
CA THR A 241 -6.11 1.70 -24.28
C THR A 241 -4.61 1.92 -24.51
N ALA A 242 -3.90 2.57 -23.58
CA ALA A 242 -2.47 2.80 -23.70
C ALA A 242 -1.66 1.50 -23.73
N LEU A 243 -2.09 0.48 -22.97
CA LEU A 243 -1.47 -0.84 -23.01
C LEU A 243 -1.70 -1.54 -24.36
N THR A 244 -2.94 -1.55 -24.87
CA THR A 244 -3.27 -2.18 -26.16
C THR A 244 -2.64 -1.45 -27.36
N ASP A 245 -2.52 -0.12 -27.28
CA ASP A 245 -1.83 0.70 -28.29
C ASP A 245 -0.29 0.66 -28.19
N LYS A 246 0.26 -0.11 -27.25
CA LYS A 246 1.71 -0.23 -27.00
C LYS A 246 2.37 1.10 -26.59
N LYS A 247 1.62 1.99 -25.95
CA LYS A 247 2.12 3.27 -25.40
C LYS A 247 2.70 3.12 -24.00
N VAL A 248 2.35 2.02 -23.33
CA VAL A 248 2.96 1.53 -22.09
C VAL A 248 3.32 0.06 -22.25
N ASP A 249 4.35 -0.37 -21.55
CA ASP A 249 4.86 -1.75 -21.58
C ASP A 249 4.17 -2.61 -20.51
N LEU A 250 3.75 -1.97 -19.42
CA LEU A 250 2.97 -2.61 -18.39
C LEU A 250 1.96 -1.63 -17.78
N ALA A 251 0.86 -2.18 -17.25
CA ALA A 251 -0.16 -1.45 -16.49
C ALA A 251 -0.23 -2.03 -15.07
N TYR A 252 -0.05 -1.16 -14.07
CA TYR A 252 -0.11 -1.50 -12.65
C TYR A 252 -1.13 -0.62 -11.95
N ARG A 253 -1.94 -1.21 -11.06
CA ARG A 253 -3.02 -0.52 -10.33
C ARG A 253 -3.96 0.28 -11.24
N GLY A 254 -5.20 -0.18 -11.36
CA GLY A 254 -6.25 0.57 -12.06
C GLY A 254 -6.92 -0.13 -13.22
N LEU A 255 -6.57 -1.37 -13.54
CA LEU A 255 -7.42 -2.19 -14.39
C LEU A 255 -8.57 -2.76 -13.55
N THR A 256 -9.79 -2.82 -14.12
CA THR A 256 -10.95 -3.41 -13.43
C THR A 256 -10.85 -4.94 -13.40
N ALA A 257 -11.58 -5.60 -12.47
CA ALA A 257 -11.69 -7.05 -12.47
C ALA A 257 -12.16 -7.60 -13.83
N GLY A 258 -13.11 -6.90 -14.49
CA GLY A 258 -13.54 -7.26 -15.84
C GLY A 258 -12.44 -7.13 -16.89
N ASP A 259 -11.58 -6.09 -16.81
CA ASP A 259 -10.45 -5.92 -17.72
C ASP A 259 -9.41 -7.04 -17.54
N ILE A 260 -9.11 -7.42 -16.30
CA ILE A 260 -8.22 -8.53 -15.98
C ILE A 260 -8.77 -9.83 -16.58
N THR A 261 -10.06 -10.14 -16.31
CA THR A 261 -10.73 -11.33 -16.87
C THR A 261 -10.76 -11.34 -18.40
N ASP A 262 -11.02 -10.20 -19.03
CA ASP A 262 -11.01 -10.06 -20.50
C ASP A 262 -9.62 -10.38 -21.08
N ILE A 263 -8.55 -9.90 -20.43
CA ILE A 263 -7.16 -10.11 -20.87
C ILE A 263 -6.74 -11.58 -20.64
N GLU A 264 -7.08 -12.17 -19.48
CA GLU A 264 -6.82 -13.59 -19.19
C GLU A 264 -7.49 -14.54 -20.20
N ASN A 265 -8.69 -14.17 -20.66
CA ASN A 265 -9.43 -14.95 -21.66
C ASN A 265 -9.08 -14.59 -23.12
N ALA A 266 -8.18 -13.61 -23.33
CA ALA A 266 -7.75 -13.24 -24.67
C ALA A 266 -6.87 -14.32 -25.31
N SER A 267 -6.66 -14.21 -26.62
CA SER A 267 -5.75 -15.12 -27.33
C SER A 267 -4.34 -15.04 -26.75
N PRO A 268 -3.61 -16.17 -26.64
CA PRO A 268 -2.18 -16.16 -26.32
C PRO A 268 -1.34 -15.25 -27.23
N ASP A 269 -1.82 -14.97 -28.46
CA ASP A 269 -1.18 -14.07 -29.41
C ASP A 269 -1.51 -12.58 -29.16
N SER A 270 -2.18 -12.24 -28.06
CA SER A 270 -2.51 -10.85 -27.71
C SER A 270 -1.29 -9.97 -27.44
N GLY A 271 -0.14 -10.60 -27.12
CA GLY A 271 1.12 -9.92 -26.78
C GLY A 271 1.10 -9.22 -25.42
N VAL A 272 0.16 -9.60 -24.56
CA VAL A 272 0.05 -9.17 -23.17
C VAL A 272 -0.37 -10.34 -22.28
N GLU A 273 0.11 -10.34 -21.04
CA GLU A 273 -0.27 -11.34 -20.03
C GLU A 273 -0.62 -10.68 -18.70
N VAL A 274 -1.46 -11.34 -17.93
CA VAL A 274 -1.79 -10.95 -16.56
C VAL A 274 -0.80 -11.62 -15.62
N VAL A 275 -0.17 -10.82 -14.77
CA VAL A 275 0.67 -11.32 -13.67
C VAL A 275 -0.07 -11.08 -12.36
N GLU A 276 -0.34 -12.17 -11.65
CA GLU A 276 -0.95 -12.16 -10.32
C GLU A 276 0.13 -12.22 -9.25
N GLY A 277 -0.01 -11.40 -8.22
CA GLY A 277 0.85 -11.41 -7.04
C GLY A 277 0.07 -11.40 -5.74
N THR A 278 0.77 -11.61 -4.64
CA THR A 278 0.16 -11.56 -3.31
C THR A 278 -0.03 -10.13 -2.84
N SER A 279 -1.14 -9.85 -2.18
CA SER A 279 -1.41 -8.58 -1.51
C SER A 279 -1.73 -8.84 -0.04
N ALA A 280 -1.41 -7.89 0.80
CA ALA A 280 -1.86 -7.86 2.19
C ALA A 280 -2.99 -6.84 2.43
N GLU A 281 -3.56 -6.28 1.36
CA GLU A 281 -4.74 -5.41 1.45
C GLU A 281 -5.97 -6.21 1.88
N VAL A 282 -6.70 -5.69 2.87
CA VAL A 282 -7.88 -6.35 3.44
C VAL A 282 -9.07 -5.41 3.52
N GLN A 283 -10.27 -5.98 3.55
CA GLN A 283 -11.50 -5.23 3.81
C GLN A 283 -12.35 -5.87 4.88
N HIS A 284 -12.92 -5.03 5.74
CA HIS A 284 -13.75 -5.42 6.86
C HIS A 284 -15.09 -4.69 6.86
N LEU A 285 -16.14 -5.38 7.29
CA LEU A 285 -17.30 -4.71 7.89
C LEU A 285 -16.96 -4.36 9.33
N VAL A 286 -17.18 -3.11 9.72
CA VAL A 286 -16.91 -2.58 11.05
C VAL A 286 -18.23 -2.32 11.77
N PHE A 287 -18.31 -2.70 13.03
CA PHE A 287 -19.50 -2.52 13.87
C PHE A 287 -19.23 -1.50 14.96
N ASN A 288 -20.11 -0.51 15.08
CA ASN A 288 -20.05 0.47 16.18
C ASN A 288 -20.64 -0.11 17.45
N MET A 289 -19.82 -0.30 18.48
CA MET A 289 -20.23 -0.92 19.73
C MET A 289 -21.28 -0.10 20.52
N LYS A 290 -21.43 1.20 20.22
CA LYS A 290 -22.45 2.07 20.85
C LYS A 290 -23.75 2.18 20.04
N ASP A 291 -23.80 1.59 18.85
CA ASP A 291 -25.02 1.55 18.06
C ASP A 291 -26.06 0.63 18.74
N PRO A 292 -27.32 1.03 18.87
CA PRO A 292 -28.34 0.25 19.59
C PRO A 292 -28.66 -1.10 18.92
N VAL A 293 -28.33 -1.26 17.65
CA VAL A 293 -28.55 -2.50 16.87
C VAL A 293 -27.23 -3.24 16.66
N ALA A 294 -26.26 -2.62 15.96
CA ALA A 294 -24.98 -3.24 15.65
C ALA A 294 -24.10 -3.47 16.90
N GLY A 295 -24.30 -2.72 17.97
CA GLY A 295 -23.63 -2.93 19.26
C GLY A 295 -24.02 -4.23 19.98
N LYS A 296 -25.09 -4.91 19.56
CA LYS A 296 -25.49 -6.20 20.12
C LYS A 296 -24.68 -7.34 19.52
N VAL A 297 -24.05 -8.15 20.35
CA VAL A 297 -23.15 -9.23 19.88
C VAL A 297 -23.89 -10.27 19.04
N GLY A 298 -25.13 -10.59 19.38
CA GLY A 298 -25.96 -11.53 18.59
C GLY A 298 -26.25 -11.03 17.18
N VAL A 299 -26.39 -9.71 16.98
CA VAL A 299 -26.54 -9.12 15.62
C VAL A 299 -25.27 -9.30 14.82
N ARG A 300 -24.10 -9.01 15.40
CA ARG A 300 -22.80 -9.17 14.72
C ARG A 300 -22.49 -10.61 14.38
N LYS A 301 -22.71 -11.54 15.34
CA LYS A 301 -22.57 -12.99 15.12
C LYS A 301 -23.55 -13.51 14.06
N ALA A 302 -24.78 -13.01 14.05
CA ALA A 302 -25.76 -13.41 13.03
C ALA A 302 -25.34 -12.95 11.63
N ILE A 303 -24.76 -11.76 11.47
CA ILE A 303 -24.20 -11.30 10.20
C ILE A 303 -23.01 -12.19 9.80
N ALA A 304 -22.12 -12.54 10.75
CA ALA A 304 -20.97 -13.41 10.50
C ALA A 304 -21.39 -14.80 10.01
N TYR A 305 -22.47 -15.38 10.57
CA TYR A 305 -23.04 -16.65 10.13
C TYR A 305 -23.77 -16.61 8.79
N LEU A 306 -24.14 -15.42 8.29
CA LEU A 306 -24.91 -15.28 7.04
C LEU A 306 -24.08 -14.83 5.86
N LEU A 307 -22.87 -14.30 6.10
CA LEU A 307 -22.01 -13.80 5.04
C LEU A 307 -21.43 -14.96 4.23
N ASP A 308 -21.85 -15.06 2.97
CA ASP A 308 -21.29 -15.94 1.96
C ASP A 308 -20.15 -15.20 1.23
N ARG A 309 -18.92 -15.44 1.69
CA ARG A 309 -17.73 -14.79 1.13
C ARG A 309 -17.39 -15.33 -0.26
N GLU A 310 -17.55 -16.63 -0.47
CA GLU A 310 -17.26 -17.27 -1.77
C GLU A 310 -18.15 -16.71 -2.88
N ALA A 311 -19.47 -16.65 -2.63
CA ALA A 311 -20.40 -16.05 -3.57
C ALA A 311 -20.11 -14.55 -3.79
N LEU A 312 -19.71 -13.82 -2.73
CA LEU A 312 -19.34 -12.41 -2.84
C LEU A 312 -18.12 -12.21 -3.75
N ILE A 313 -17.05 -12.99 -3.54
CA ILE A 313 -15.83 -12.93 -4.35
C ILE A 313 -16.13 -13.28 -5.80
N HIS A 314 -16.89 -14.35 -6.05
CA HIS A 314 -17.28 -14.77 -7.39
C HIS A 314 -18.10 -13.68 -8.12
N ASP A 315 -19.15 -13.15 -7.46
CA ASP A 315 -20.13 -12.28 -8.11
C ASP A 315 -19.67 -10.83 -8.25
N VAL A 316 -18.81 -10.35 -7.34
CA VAL A 316 -18.39 -8.95 -7.27
C VAL A 316 -16.95 -8.75 -7.71
N TYR A 317 -16.05 -9.62 -7.25
CA TYR A 317 -14.61 -9.47 -7.45
C TYR A 317 -14.05 -10.34 -8.58
N GLN A 318 -14.85 -11.27 -9.13
CA GLN A 318 -14.48 -12.12 -10.27
C GLN A 318 -13.12 -12.83 -10.10
N GLY A 319 -12.78 -13.19 -8.85
CA GLY A 319 -11.52 -13.86 -8.52
C GLY A 319 -10.34 -12.93 -8.21
N THR A 320 -10.50 -11.60 -8.32
CA THR A 320 -9.43 -10.63 -8.00
C THR A 320 -9.22 -10.41 -6.49
N ALA A 321 -9.93 -11.13 -5.66
CA ALA A 321 -9.77 -11.20 -4.22
C ALA A 321 -9.95 -12.64 -3.74
N THR A 322 -9.62 -12.91 -2.48
CA THR A 322 -9.86 -14.18 -1.80
C THR A 322 -10.68 -13.96 -0.53
N PRO A 323 -11.53 -14.92 -0.13
CA PRO A 323 -12.25 -14.85 1.15
C PRO A 323 -11.28 -14.72 2.32
N LEU A 324 -11.57 -13.84 3.26
CA LEU A 324 -10.74 -13.64 4.44
C LEU A 324 -11.48 -14.06 5.71
N TYR A 325 -10.85 -14.98 6.46
CA TYR A 325 -11.36 -15.53 7.71
C TYR A 325 -10.47 -15.19 8.91
N SER A 326 -9.66 -14.16 8.77
CA SER A 326 -8.71 -13.65 9.77
C SER A 326 -8.65 -12.13 9.66
N ILE A 327 -8.27 -11.46 10.75
CA ILE A 327 -7.94 -10.04 10.70
C ILE A 327 -6.52 -9.79 10.17
N ILE A 328 -5.66 -10.80 10.24
CA ILE A 328 -4.30 -10.79 9.68
C ILE A 328 -4.36 -11.54 8.34
N PRO A 329 -3.95 -10.93 7.21
CA PRO A 329 -4.05 -11.56 5.90
C PRO A 329 -3.11 -12.76 5.74
N ALA A 330 -3.46 -13.66 4.84
CA ALA A 330 -2.58 -14.76 4.45
C ALA A 330 -1.26 -14.22 3.86
N GLY A 331 -0.15 -14.89 4.17
CA GLY A 331 1.20 -14.45 3.79
C GLY A 331 1.88 -13.55 4.82
N ILE A 332 1.17 -13.13 5.87
CA ILE A 332 1.74 -12.41 7.01
C ILE A 332 1.84 -13.39 8.20
N ALA A 333 3.00 -13.41 8.88
CA ALA A 333 3.20 -14.21 10.07
C ALA A 333 2.13 -13.90 11.13
N GLY A 334 1.66 -14.92 11.85
CA GLY A 334 0.56 -14.77 12.81
C GLY A 334 -0.84 -14.90 12.21
N HIS A 335 -0.97 -15.09 10.87
CA HIS A 335 -2.27 -15.41 10.23
C HIS A 335 -2.85 -16.71 10.81
N ASN A 336 -4.18 -16.73 11.05
CA ASN A 336 -4.94 -17.93 11.43
C ASN A 336 -6.32 -17.96 10.76
N THR A 337 -7.18 -18.89 11.20
CA THR A 337 -8.52 -19.11 10.65
C THR A 337 -9.63 -18.87 11.67
N ALA A 338 -9.43 -18.00 12.68
CA ALA A 338 -10.33 -17.85 13.83
C ALA A 338 -11.79 -17.61 13.44
N PHE A 339 -12.06 -16.85 12.38
CA PHE A 339 -13.42 -16.62 11.89
C PHE A 339 -13.99 -17.83 11.14
N PHE A 340 -13.17 -18.59 10.43
CA PHE A 340 -13.61 -19.85 9.81
C PHE A 340 -13.96 -20.88 10.86
N ASP A 341 -13.12 -21.03 11.87
CA ASP A 341 -13.31 -22.02 12.95
C ASP A 341 -14.57 -21.73 13.76
N THR A 342 -14.89 -20.44 13.94
CA THR A 342 -16.06 -20.00 14.71
C THR A 342 -17.35 -20.00 13.87
N TYR A 343 -17.32 -19.50 12.64
CA TYR A 343 -18.52 -19.23 11.84
C TYR A 343 -18.68 -20.18 10.66
N GLY A 344 -17.61 -20.83 10.19
CA GLY A 344 -17.59 -21.67 8.98
C GLY A 344 -17.55 -20.83 7.70
N ALA A 345 -17.42 -21.52 6.55
CA ALA A 345 -17.50 -20.89 5.22
C ALA A 345 -18.97 -20.77 4.76
N GLU A 346 -19.78 -21.80 5.02
CA GLU A 346 -21.14 -21.88 4.54
C GLU A 346 -22.13 -21.06 5.39
N PRO A 347 -23.01 -20.25 4.78
CA PRO A 347 -24.03 -19.51 5.49
C PRO A 347 -24.96 -20.41 6.32
N SER A 348 -25.22 -20.02 7.57
CA SER A 348 -26.10 -20.77 8.47
C SER A 348 -27.20 -19.90 9.08
N ARG A 349 -28.37 -19.93 8.44
CA ARG A 349 -29.56 -19.24 8.98
C ARG A 349 -29.93 -19.73 10.38
N ALA A 350 -29.77 -21.02 10.68
CA ALA A 350 -30.10 -21.58 11.99
C ALA A 350 -29.20 -20.99 13.09
N LYS A 351 -27.88 -21.00 12.89
CA LYS A 351 -26.92 -20.40 13.83
C LYS A 351 -27.14 -18.89 13.99
N ALA A 352 -27.44 -18.17 12.90
CA ALA A 352 -27.76 -16.75 12.93
C ALA A 352 -29.02 -16.46 13.76
N ALA A 353 -30.07 -17.27 13.59
CA ALA A 353 -31.30 -17.13 14.37
C ALA A 353 -31.06 -17.40 15.87
N THR A 354 -30.23 -18.39 16.21
CA THR A 354 -29.83 -18.68 17.60
C THR A 354 -29.08 -17.49 18.20
N ALA A 355 -28.08 -16.94 17.49
CA ALA A 355 -27.33 -15.78 17.97
C ALA A 355 -28.21 -14.55 18.23
N LEU A 356 -29.23 -14.32 17.42
CA LEU A 356 -30.22 -13.26 17.67
C LEU A 356 -31.08 -13.56 18.88
N ALA A 357 -31.51 -14.81 19.06
CA ALA A 357 -32.34 -15.22 20.20
C ALA A 357 -31.59 -15.11 21.54
N ASP A 358 -30.30 -15.40 21.56
CA ASP A 358 -29.44 -15.27 22.74
C ASP A 358 -29.36 -13.79 23.23
N ASP A 359 -29.50 -12.83 22.33
CA ASP A 359 -29.62 -11.39 22.64
C ASP A 359 -31.09 -10.92 22.77
N ASN A 360 -32.04 -11.84 22.89
CA ASN A 360 -33.48 -11.58 22.99
C ASN A 360 -34.06 -10.77 21.81
N ILE A 361 -33.54 -10.97 20.60
CA ILE A 361 -34.00 -10.33 19.38
C ILE A 361 -34.97 -11.27 18.66
N THR A 362 -36.26 -10.91 18.64
CA THR A 362 -37.34 -11.77 18.10
C THR A 362 -37.91 -11.28 16.76
N GLY A 363 -37.60 -10.06 16.34
CA GLY A 363 -38.07 -9.47 15.09
C GLY A 363 -36.97 -9.32 14.05
N LYS A 364 -37.37 -8.89 12.83
CA LYS A 364 -36.38 -8.54 11.80
C LYS A 364 -35.47 -7.42 12.26
N VAL A 365 -34.17 -7.62 12.17
CA VAL A 365 -33.14 -6.61 12.46
C VAL A 365 -33.09 -5.61 11.32
N LYS A 366 -33.38 -4.34 11.59
CA LYS A 366 -33.23 -3.24 10.63
C LYS A 366 -31.87 -2.60 10.80
N LEU A 367 -31.11 -2.50 9.71
CA LEU A 367 -29.80 -1.82 9.71
C LEU A 367 -29.47 -1.23 8.33
N THR A 368 -28.60 -0.23 8.35
CA THR A 368 -28.01 0.34 7.15
C THR A 368 -26.52 0.01 7.09
N LEU A 369 -26.06 -0.52 5.96
CA LEU A 369 -24.65 -0.69 5.65
C LEU A 369 -24.15 0.59 4.97
N TRP A 370 -23.10 1.19 5.51
CA TRP A 370 -22.57 2.46 5.01
C TRP A 370 -21.26 2.25 4.24
N SER A 371 -21.13 2.92 3.09
CA SER A 371 -19.95 2.92 2.23
C SER A 371 -19.53 4.31 1.78
N THR A 372 -18.42 4.35 1.08
CA THR A 372 -17.93 5.49 0.31
C THR A 372 -17.50 5.00 -1.07
N PRO A 373 -17.87 5.69 -2.16
CA PRO A 373 -17.74 5.13 -3.51
C PRO A 373 -16.33 5.14 -4.07
N SER A 374 -15.40 5.87 -3.46
CA SER A 374 -14.11 6.16 -4.10
C SER A 374 -12.86 5.70 -3.33
N ARG A 375 -12.99 5.33 -2.05
CA ARG A 375 -11.81 5.08 -1.21
C ARG A 375 -11.34 3.63 -1.19
N TYR A 376 -12.28 2.68 -1.19
CA TYR A 376 -12.01 1.25 -1.01
C TYR A 376 -12.24 0.44 -2.29
N GLY A 377 -12.11 1.08 -3.43
CA GLY A 377 -12.31 0.49 -4.76
C GLY A 377 -13.72 0.66 -5.32
N PRO A 378 -13.86 0.54 -6.65
CA PRO A 378 -15.13 0.77 -7.36
C PRO A 378 -16.20 -0.28 -7.06
N ALA A 379 -15.81 -1.48 -6.60
CA ALA A 379 -16.71 -2.57 -6.29
C ALA A 379 -17.39 -2.48 -4.91
N THR A 380 -16.93 -1.59 -4.03
CA THR A 380 -17.38 -1.50 -2.62
C THR A 380 -18.89 -1.32 -2.47
N ASP A 381 -19.51 -0.46 -3.27
CA ASP A 381 -20.97 -0.26 -3.22
C ASP A 381 -21.73 -1.53 -3.67
N GLN A 382 -21.23 -2.26 -4.65
CA GLN A 382 -21.81 -3.53 -5.10
C GLN A 382 -21.63 -4.62 -4.07
N GLU A 383 -20.46 -4.70 -3.43
CA GLU A 383 -20.18 -5.57 -2.31
C GLU A 383 -21.23 -5.42 -1.20
N LEU A 384 -21.44 -4.20 -0.70
CA LEU A 384 -22.41 -3.96 0.36
C LEU A 384 -23.85 -4.27 -0.06
N ARG A 385 -24.23 -4.01 -1.32
CA ARG A 385 -25.53 -4.43 -1.84
C ARG A 385 -25.69 -5.95 -1.88
N THR A 386 -24.63 -6.68 -2.23
CA THR A 386 -24.62 -8.13 -2.22
C THR A 386 -24.74 -8.67 -0.80
N ILE A 387 -23.99 -8.11 0.16
CA ILE A 387 -24.11 -8.45 1.58
C ILE A 387 -25.54 -8.16 2.09
N ALA A 388 -26.10 -6.99 1.80
CA ALA A 388 -27.47 -6.66 2.19
C ALA A 388 -28.49 -7.65 1.58
N LYS A 389 -28.30 -8.08 0.33
CA LYS A 389 -29.13 -9.10 -0.33
C LYS A 389 -29.05 -10.45 0.39
N GLN A 390 -27.85 -10.92 0.76
CA GLN A 390 -27.64 -12.15 1.53
C GLN A 390 -28.35 -12.08 2.90
N LEU A 391 -28.17 -10.98 3.63
CA LEU A 391 -28.83 -10.76 4.92
C LEU A 391 -30.36 -10.76 4.79
N ASN A 392 -30.91 -10.07 3.79
CA ASN A 392 -32.35 -9.98 3.56
C ASN A 392 -32.95 -11.34 3.12
N ALA A 393 -32.22 -12.11 2.33
CA ALA A 393 -32.65 -13.45 1.89
C ALA A 393 -32.83 -14.43 3.07
N SER A 394 -32.10 -14.23 4.19
CA SER A 394 -32.28 -15.02 5.40
C SER A 394 -33.66 -14.85 6.05
N GLY A 395 -34.35 -13.73 5.79
CA GLY A 395 -35.58 -13.34 6.45
C GLY A 395 -35.40 -12.77 7.86
N LEU A 396 -34.18 -12.79 8.40
CA LEU A 396 -33.85 -12.29 9.73
C LEU A 396 -33.53 -10.77 9.75
N PHE A 397 -33.15 -10.22 8.60
CA PHE A 397 -32.72 -8.83 8.44
C PHE A 397 -33.60 -8.05 7.47
N ALA A 398 -33.60 -6.72 7.65
CA ALA A 398 -34.05 -5.72 6.70
C ALA A 398 -32.92 -4.70 6.55
N ALA A 399 -31.96 -5.04 5.70
CA ALA A 399 -30.75 -4.28 5.47
C ALA A 399 -30.88 -3.41 4.21
N ASP A 400 -30.46 -2.16 4.29
CA ASP A 400 -30.29 -1.22 3.18
C ASP A 400 -28.84 -0.73 3.10
N VAL A 401 -28.46 -0.12 1.96
CA VAL A 401 -27.12 0.40 1.72
C VAL A 401 -27.18 1.89 1.45
N LYS A 402 -26.26 2.63 2.04
CA LYS A 402 -26.06 4.06 1.76
C LYS A 402 -24.60 4.36 1.55
N SER A 403 -24.33 5.25 0.58
CA SER A 403 -22.99 5.69 0.25
C SER A 403 -22.89 7.21 0.34
N VAL A 404 -21.77 7.70 0.85
CA VAL A 404 -21.50 9.13 1.00
C VAL A 404 -20.04 9.43 0.65
N PRO A 405 -19.72 10.67 0.18
CA PRO A 405 -18.35 11.07 -0.12
C PRO A 405 -17.41 10.88 1.09
N PHE A 406 -16.16 10.48 0.84
CA PHE A 406 -15.19 10.04 1.84
C PHE A 406 -14.98 11.03 3.00
N GLY A 407 -14.79 12.33 2.71
CA GLY A 407 -14.59 13.32 3.77
C GLY A 407 -15.81 13.49 4.72
N ARG A 408 -17.05 13.21 4.24
CA ARG A 408 -18.23 13.13 5.09
C ARG A 408 -18.28 11.80 5.84
N TYR A 409 -17.90 10.73 5.17
CA TYR A 409 -17.86 9.38 5.70
C TYR A 409 -17.04 9.30 6.99
N GLU A 410 -15.80 9.76 6.96
CA GLU A 410 -14.92 9.78 8.12
C GLU A 410 -15.46 10.65 9.27
N LYS A 411 -15.98 11.83 8.96
CA LYS A 411 -16.60 12.72 9.97
C LYS A 411 -17.82 12.09 10.65
N ASP A 412 -18.64 11.39 9.88
CA ASP A 412 -19.85 10.75 10.38
C ASP A 412 -19.52 9.48 11.19
N ILE A 413 -18.47 8.72 10.81
CA ILE A 413 -17.91 7.62 11.61
C ILE A 413 -17.39 8.14 12.95
N ALA A 414 -16.53 9.15 12.94
CA ALA A 414 -15.98 9.75 14.17
C ALA A 414 -17.07 10.31 15.08
N ALA A 415 -18.17 10.79 14.50
CA ALA A 415 -19.36 11.23 15.25
C ALA A 415 -20.27 10.08 15.71
N GLY A 416 -19.94 8.81 15.43
CA GLY A 416 -20.70 7.62 15.81
C GLY A 416 -22.05 7.46 15.12
N LYS A 417 -22.24 8.06 13.93
CA LYS A 417 -23.54 8.06 13.23
C LYS A 417 -23.86 6.76 12.50
N TYR A 418 -22.86 5.93 12.24
CA TYR A 418 -23.02 4.67 11.49
C TYR A 418 -22.91 3.48 12.42
N GLY A 419 -23.87 2.55 12.30
CA GLY A 419 -23.85 1.30 13.06
C GLY A 419 -22.97 0.25 12.39
N VAL A 420 -23.05 0.14 11.07
CA VAL A 420 -22.24 -0.80 10.27
C VAL A 420 -21.66 -0.05 9.06
N TYR A 421 -20.36 -0.18 8.87
CA TYR A 421 -19.65 0.50 7.79
C TYR A 421 -18.43 -0.30 7.31
N VAL A 422 -17.92 0.01 6.13
CA VAL A 422 -16.76 -0.66 5.55
C VAL A 422 -15.48 0.11 5.84
N LYS A 423 -14.40 -0.62 6.12
CA LYS A 423 -13.02 -0.11 6.16
C LYS A 423 -12.10 -1.08 5.44
N GLY A 424 -11.32 -0.56 4.51
CA GLY A 424 -10.21 -1.26 3.91
C GLY A 424 -8.89 -0.83 4.52
N TRP A 425 -7.86 -1.64 4.37
CA TRP A 425 -6.51 -1.37 4.83
C TRP A 425 -5.47 -1.90 3.86
N VAL A 426 -4.62 -1.01 3.39
CA VAL A 426 -3.35 -1.36 2.74
C VAL A 426 -2.28 -1.25 3.82
N PRO A 427 -1.49 -2.29 4.08
CA PRO A 427 -0.53 -2.23 5.18
C PRO A 427 0.62 -1.27 4.88
N ASP A 428 1.09 -0.59 5.91
CA ASP A 428 2.29 0.27 5.85
C ASP A 428 3.58 -0.57 5.81
N TYR A 429 3.51 -1.77 6.40
CA TYR A 429 4.57 -2.77 6.44
C TYR A 429 3.96 -4.16 6.69
N PRO A 430 4.61 -5.23 6.20
CA PRO A 430 4.07 -6.59 6.23
C PRO A 430 4.29 -7.30 7.57
N ASP A 431 3.67 -6.81 8.64
CA ASP A 431 3.69 -7.41 9.98
C ASP A 431 2.28 -7.49 10.57
N ALA A 432 2.00 -8.53 11.36
CA ALA A 432 0.72 -8.72 12.04
C ALA A 432 0.32 -7.53 12.94
N ASP A 433 1.28 -6.81 13.47
CA ASP A 433 1.02 -5.60 14.27
C ASP A 433 0.26 -4.54 13.47
N ASN A 434 0.55 -4.40 12.17
CA ASN A 434 -0.13 -3.44 11.28
C ASN A 434 -1.62 -3.75 11.06
N PHE A 435 -2.05 -4.97 11.39
CA PHE A 435 -3.45 -5.43 11.32
C PHE A 435 -4.11 -5.55 12.70
N THR A 436 -3.39 -5.26 13.78
CA THR A 436 -3.87 -5.43 15.15
C THR A 436 -3.82 -4.13 15.96
N ALA A 437 -2.67 -3.53 16.17
CA ALA A 437 -2.52 -2.34 16.98
C ALA A 437 -3.30 -1.13 16.46
N PRO A 438 -3.31 -0.79 15.14
CA PRO A 438 -4.11 0.31 14.61
C PRO A 438 -5.62 0.11 14.78
N PHE A 439 -6.11 -1.15 14.77
CA PHE A 439 -7.53 -1.47 14.80
C PHE A 439 -8.09 -1.73 16.19
N PHE A 440 -7.30 -2.28 17.11
CA PHE A 440 -7.78 -2.75 18.41
C PHE A 440 -7.03 -2.10 19.57
N GLY A 441 -6.02 -1.28 19.31
CA GLY A 441 -5.30 -0.48 20.29
C GLY A 441 -6.15 0.71 20.82
N LYS A 442 -5.59 1.43 21.76
CA LYS A 442 -6.21 2.66 22.29
C LYS A 442 -6.24 3.74 21.21
N GLY A 443 -7.41 4.36 21.01
CA GLY A 443 -7.58 5.41 20.00
C GLY A 443 -7.50 4.87 18.56
N ASN A 444 -7.99 3.66 18.33
CA ASN A 444 -7.89 2.94 17.06
C ASN A 444 -8.54 3.69 15.89
N VAL A 445 -8.06 3.39 14.68
CA VAL A 445 -8.50 4.03 13.41
C VAL A 445 -9.93 3.68 13.00
N LEU A 446 -10.52 2.65 13.60
CA LEU A 446 -11.88 2.24 13.28
C LEU A 446 -12.93 3.20 13.82
N ASN A 447 -12.64 3.90 14.92
CA ASN A 447 -13.61 4.77 15.63
C ASN A 447 -14.93 4.06 15.99
N ASN A 448 -14.88 2.74 16.21
CA ASN A 448 -16.04 1.89 16.45
C ASN A 448 -16.40 1.69 17.93
N ASN A 449 -15.72 2.40 18.82
CA ASN A 449 -15.89 2.31 20.27
C ASN A 449 -15.62 0.92 20.87
N TYR A 450 -14.93 0.04 20.15
CA TYR A 450 -14.49 -1.24 20.70
C TYR A 450 -13.27 -1.05 21.61
N SER A 451 -13.26 -1.79 22.71
CA SER A 451 -12.11 -1.87 23.60
C SER A 451 -12.16 -3.19 24.36
N ASN A 452 -11.04 -3.89 24.38
CA ASN A 452 -10.85 -5.10 25.16
C ASN A 452 -9.58 -4.95 26.01
N SER A 453 -9.71 -5.12 27.33
CA SER A 453 -8.61 -4.86 28.27
C SER A 453 -7.44 -5.83 28.12
N LYS A 454 -7.68 -7.09 27.72
CA LYS A 454 -6.62 -8.06 27.46
C LYS A 454 -5.84 -7.69 26.20
N ILE A 455 -6.53 -7.24 25.15
CA ILE A 455 -5.89 -6.78 23.91
C ILE A 455 -5.04 -5.54 24.18
N THR A 456 -5.65 -4.48 24.76
CA THR A 456 -4.97 -3.19 24.95
C THR A 456 -3.99 -3.14 26.10
N GLY A 457 -4.15 -4.00 27.09
CA GLY A 457 -3.33 -3.99 28.32
C GLY A 457 -2.24 -5.07 28.36
N THR A 458 -2.37 -6.10 27.51
CA THR A 458 -1.43 -7.25 27.52
C THR A 458 -0.94 -7.58 26.13
N LEU A 459 -1.81 -8.03 25.21
CA LEU A 459 -1.39 -8.63 23.95
C LEU A 459 -0.63 -7.65 23.05
N ILE A 460 -1.17 -6.45 22.79
CA ILE A 460 -0.49 -5.42 21.98
C ILE A 460 0.82 -4.96 22.63
N PRO A 461 0.88 -4.61 23.95
CA PRO A 461 2.17 -4.28 24.58
C PRO A 461 3.21 -5.40 24.53
N GLU A 462 2.82 -6.67 24.68
CA GLU A 462 3.73 -7.80 24.64
C GLU A 462 4.26 -8.06 23.23
N THR A 463 3.40 -7.99 22.20
CA THR A 463 3.85 -8.10 20.78
C THR A 463 4.75 -6.93 20.38
N ALA A 464 4.47 -5.72 20.85
CA ALA A 464 5.32 -4.54 20.60
C ALA A 464 6.69 -4.64 21.27
N ALA A 465 6.82 -5.39 22.37
CA ALA A 465 8.08 -5.56 23.08
C ALA A 465 8.93 -6.77 22.60
N GLN A 466 8.39 -7.62 21.71
CA GLN A 466 9.03 -8.86 21.27
C GLN A 466 9.66 -8.72 19.88
N PRO A 467 11.00 -8.56 19.78
CA PRO A 467 11.69 -8.41 18.50
C PRO A 467 11.73 -9.69 17.66
N ASP A 468 11.69 -10.87 18.29
CA ASP A 468 11.49 -12.13 17.58
C ASP A 468 9.99 -12.28 17.25
N ARG A 469 9.63 -11.99 16.01
CA ARG A 469 8.22 -11.99 15.57
C ARG A 469 7.60 -13.38 15.59
N SER A 470 8.39 -14.44 15.43
CA SER A 470 7.90 -15.82 15.53
C SER A 470 7.44 -16.18 16.95
N ALA A 471 8.00 -15.55 17.97
CA ALA A 471 7.58 -15.71 19.35
C ALA A 471 6.28 -14.99 19.71
N THR A 472 5.67 -14.26 18.76
CA THR A 472 4.39 -13.54 18.97
C THR A 472 3.15 -14.28 18.46
N ASP A 473 3.31 -15.43 17.82
CA ASP A 473 2.22 -16.19 17.18
C ASP A 473 1.08 -16.51 18.15
N ASP A 474 1.39 -16.97 19.37
CA ASP A 474 0.36 -17.27 20.39
C ASP A 474 -0.40 -16.02 20.85
N HIS A 475 0.26 -14.86 20.88
CA HIS A 475 -0.36 -13.59 21.25
C HIS A 475 -1.31 -13.11 20.15
N PHE A 476 -0.87 -13.13 18.90
CA PHE A 476 -1.71 -12.80 17.75
C PHE A 476 -2.84 -13.81 17.58
N GLY A 477 -2.61 -15.11 17.80
CA GLY A 477 -3.64 -16.12 17.82
C GLY A 477 -4.73 -15.82 18.86
N THR A 478 -4.33 -15.59 20.11
CA THR A 478 -5.26 -15.20 21.19
C THR A 478 -6.05 -13.92 20.88
N LEU A 479 -5.38 -12.91 20.27
CA LEU A 479 -6.03 -11.67 19.89
C LEU A 479 -7.12 -11.92 18.84
N GLN A 480 -6.80 -12.72 17.82
CA GLN A 480 -7.74 -13.07 16.74
C GLN A 480 -8.94 -13.85 17.26
N ASP A 481 -8.74 -14.79 18.20
CA ASP A 481 -9.84 -15.53 18.85
C ASP A 481 -10.79 -14.59 19.60
N ILE A 482 -10.25 -13.62 20.36
CA ILE A 482 -11.05 -12.60 21.07
C ILE A 482 -11.84 -11.76 20.06
N VAL A 483 -11.20 -11.34 18.95
CA VAL A 483 -11.85 -10.53 17.92
C VAL A 483 -12.92 -11.35 17.18
N ALA A 484 -12.71 -12.63 16.93
CA ALA A 484 -13.72 -13.51 16.34
C ALA A 484 -14.92 -13.73 17.28
N ASP A 485 -14.69 -13.81 18.59
CA ASP A 485 -15.78 -13.94 19.58
C ASP A 485 -16.57 -12.64 19.75
N ASP A 486 -15.91 -11.49 19.83
CA ASP A 486 -16.54 -10.19 20.06
C ASP A 486 -17.12 -9.57 18.79
N VAL A 487 -16.60 -9.94 17.61
CA VAL A 487 -16.94 -9.43 16.26
C VAL A 487 -17.01 -7.89 16.21
N PRO A 488 -15.99 -7.15 16.62
CA PRO A 488 -15.97 -5.70 16.42
C PRO A 488 -15.76 -5.32 14.96
N VAL A 489 -15.16 -6.23 14.20
CA VAL A 489 -15.05 -6.24 12.73
C VAL A 489 -15.39 -7.64 12.21
N LEU A 490 -15.79 -7.70 10.96
CA LEU A 490 -15.95 -8.97 10.22
C LEU A 490 -15.06 -8.90 8.99
N PRO A 491 -13.98 -9.71 8.91
CA PRO A 491 -13.16 -9.81 7.71
C PRO A 491 -14.00 -10.29 6.53
N VAL A 492 -13.85 -9.64 5.39
CA VAL A 492 -14.60 -9.95 4.17
C VAL A 492 -13.71 -10.59 3.13
N TRP A 493 -12.67 -9.89 2.69
CA TRP A 493 -11.74 -10.36 1.68
C TRP A 493 -10.33 -9.80 1.88
N GLN A 494 -9.39 -10.48 1.25
CA GLN A 494 -8.02 -10.07 1.00
C GLN A 494 -7.85 -9.90 -0.51
N ALA A 495 -7.29 -8.78 -0.94
CA ALA A 495 -7.01 -8.53 -2.35
C ALA A 495 -5.90 -9.45 -2.87
N LYS A 496 -5.87 -9.62 -4.19
CA LYS A 496 -4.67 -10.00 -4.93
C LYS A 496 -4.11 -8.76 -5.63
N GLN A 497 -2.82 -8.75 -5.91
CA GLN A 497 -2.23 -7.75 -6.80
C GLN A 497 -2.30 -8.25 -8.24
N TYR A 498 -2.60 -7.34 -9.14
CA TYR A 498 -2.59 -7.61 -10.56
C TYR A 498 -1.82 -6.53 -11.31
N ALA A 499 -1.02 -6.95 -12.25
CA ALA A 499 -0.50 -6.09 -13.29
C ALA A 499 -0.61 -6.80 -14.64
N VAL A 500 -0.70 -6.04 -15.71
CA VAL A 500 -0.68 -6.57 -17.06
C VAL A 500 0.57 -6.10 -17.75
N VAL A 501 1.29 -7.02 -18.33
CA VAL A 501 2.60 -6.79 -18.94
C VAL A 501 2.61 -7.27 -20.39
N ARG A 502 3.39 -6.62 -21.22
CA ARG A 502 3.69 -7.07 -22.57
C ARG A 502 4.67 -8.24 -22.53
N ASP A 503 4.59 -9.10 -23.55
CA ASP A 503 5.39 -10.32 -23.71
C ASP A 503 6.90 -10.11 -23.87
N ASP A 504 7.35 -8.86 -24.08
CA ASP A 504 8.74 -8.44 -24.16
C ASP A 504 9.30 -7.84 -22.85
N VAL A 505 8.51 -7.86 -21.73
CA VAL A 505 8.92 -7.36 -20.41
C VAL A 505 8.88 -8.49 -19.39
N TYR A 506 9.91 -8.59 -18.57
CA TYR A 506 10.14 -9.67 -17.61
C TYR A 506 10.39 -9.10 -16.20
N GLY A 507 10.25 -9.94 -15.17
CA GLY A 507 10.60 -9.63 -13.78
C GLY A 507 9.44 -9.01 -12.97
N LEU A 508 8.26 -8.83 -13.58
CA LEU A 508 7.09 -8.25 -12.90
C LEU A 508 6.61 -9.10 -11.72
N GLU A 509 6.77 -10.40 -11.79
CA GLU A 509 6.43 -11.34 -10.71
C GLU A 509 7.19 -11.06 -9.39
N TYR A 510 8.34 -10.39 -9.47
CA TYR A 510 9.13 -9.97 -8.30
C TYR A 510 8.75 -8.60 -7.74
N CYS A 511 7.79 -7.93 -8.39
CA CYS A 511 7.30 -6.60 -7.98
C CYS A 511 5.97 -6.65 -7.22
N LEU A 512 5.29 -7.81 -7.23
CA LEU A 512 3.92 -7.97 -6.73
C LEU A 512 3.90 -8.88 -5.49
N ASP A 513 4.36 -8.38 -4.35
CA ASP A 513 4.41 -9.12 -3.09
C ASP A 513 3.77 -8.35 -1.91
N ALA A 514 3.66 -9.01 -0.76
CA ALA A 514 3.03 -8.46 0.44
C ALA A 514 3.79 -7.27 1.06
N SER A 515 5.05 -7.01 0.65
CA SER A 515 5.81 -5.84 1.10
C SER A 515 5.31 -4.53 0.50
N THR A 516 4.51 -4.60 -0.59
CA THR A 516 4.04 -3.45 -1.37
C THR A 516 5.15 -2.61 -2.04
N VAL A 517 6.38 -3.10 -2.06
CA VAL A 517 7.51 -2.45 -2.73
C VAL A 517 7.51 -2.82 -4.21
N PHE A 518 7.16 -1.87 -5.08
CA PHE A 518 7.26 -2.06 -6.53
C PHE A 518 8.69 -1.77 -6.99
N ARG A 519 9.41 -2.83 -7.41
CA ARG A 519 10.86 -2.82 -7.66
C ARG A 519 11.17 -2.57 -9.14
N PHE A 520 11.45 -1.32 -9.53
CA PHE A 520 11.83 -1.00 -10.91
C PHE A 520 13.06 -1.78 -11.38
N TRP A 521 13.98 -2.09 -10.47
CA TRP A 521 15.22 -2.80 -10.78
C TRP A 521 15.05 -4.26 -11.18
N GLU A 522 13.94 -4.89 -10.81
CA GLU A 522 13.65 -6.27 -11.25
C GLU A 522 13.12 -6.32 -12.68
N LEU A 523 12.58 -5.22 -13.21
CA LEU A 523 12.03 -5.19 -14.57
C LEU A 523 13.14 -5.20 -15.60
N SER A 524 12.96 -6.00 -16.66
CA SER A 524 13.81 -5.98 -17.87
C SER A 524 12.96 -6.00 -19.12
N LYS A 525 13.48 -5.45 -20.22
CA LYS A 525 12.80 -5.43 -21.52
C LYS A 525 13.74 -5.98 -22.59
N GLY A 526 13.26 -7.04 -23.29
CA GLY A 526 13.98 -7.77 -24.31
C GLY A 526 13.81 -7.23 -25.73
#